data_2ea8eb1795a0dc6c2fb30c5c2248aa77
#
_entry.id   2ea8eb1795a0dc6c2fb30c5c2248aa77
#
_cell.length_a   1.000
_cell.length_b   1.000
_cell.length_c   1.000
_cell.angle_alpha   90.00
_cell.angle_beta   90.00
_cell.angle_gamma   90.00
#
_symmetry.space_group_name_H-M   'P 1'
#
loop_
_entity.id
_entity.type
_entity.pdbx_description
1 polymer ?
#
loop_
_entity_poly.entity_id
_entity_poly.type
_entity_poly.pdbx_seq_one_letter_code
_entity_poly.pdbx_strand_id
1 'polypeptide(L)'
;MGVGNLRNRCDIVGIDVGGTNTDAVLVRDEDVIAAAKAPTNPDNLLEGAQIAYRQVVEAHDGTSPIELHLSTTLSTNAIIEGQGDPTVVLAAPGPGMSFDDMGLGFPVHALSGYIDHRGREVAPVDVSAAMSTLKAACDDGAKALAIVGKFSHRNPAHELQIEQ
;
A
#
# COMPACT_ATOMS: atom_id res chain seq x y z
N MET A 1 32.10 31.04 20.95
CA MET A 1 30.74 31.42 20.53
C MET A 1 30.33 30.46 19.42
N GLY A 2 29.58 29.44 19.80
CA GLY A 2 29.12 28.43 18.83
C GLY A 2 27.98 29.01 18.02
N VAL A 3 28.12 29.03 16.69
CA VAL A 3 27.06 29.35 15.77
C VAL A 3 26.14 28.14 15.79
N GLY A 4 25.12 28.19 16.63
CA GLY A 4 24.05 27.19 16.65
C GLY A 4 23.38 27.13 15.28
N ASN A 5 23.41 25.94 14.70
CA ASN A 5 22.77 25.62 13.45
C ASN A 5 21.25 25.83 13.65
N LEU A 6 20.76 27.00 13.23
CA LEU A 6 19.34 27.30 13.11
C LEU A 6 18.77 26.41 11.96
N ARG A 7 18.73 25.11 12.16
CA ARG A 7 17.79 24.29 11.40
C ARG A 7 16.41 24.87 11.69
N ASN A 8 15.65 25.20 10.67
CA ASN A 8 14.24 25.56 10.80
C ASN A 8 13.58 24.52 11.71
N ARG A 9 13.38 24.88 12.98
CA ARG A 9 12.64 24.03 13.90
C ARG A 9 11.21 24.05 13.43
N CYS A 10 10.70 22.91 13.03
CA CYS A 10 9.28 22.70 12.78
C CYS A 10 8.75 21.72 13.82
N ASP A 11 7.55 21.97 14.27
CA ASP A 11 6.81 21.01 15.09
C ASP A 11 6.23 19.95 14.15
N ILE A 12 6.16 18.71 14.61
CA ILE A 12 5.64 17.60 13.82
C ILE A 12 4.28 17.19 14.39
N VAL A 13 3.26 17.17 13.55
CA VAL A 13 2.01 16.49 13.85
C VAL A 13 2.01 15.15 13.14
N GLY A 14 2.06 14.07 13.93
CA GLY A 14 1.88 12.71 13.46
C GLY A 14 0.43 12.27 13.62
N ILE A 15 -0.18 11.71 12.58
CA ILE A 15 -1.53 11.14 12.62
C ILE A 15 -1.47 9.70 12.10
N ASP A 16 -2.03 8.77 12.88
CA ASP A 16 -2.22 7.39 12.46
C ASP A 16 -3.72 7.07 12.38
N VAL A 17 -4.19 6.78 11.16
CA VAL A 17 -5.59 6.43 10.91
C VAL A 17 -5.73 4.91 10.99
N GLY A 18 -6.21 4.43 12.13
CA GLY A 18 -6.55 3.02 12.33
C GLY A 18 -7.99 2.69 11.96
N GLY A 19 -8.36 1.41 12.01
CA GLY A 19 -9.72 0.95 11.67
C GLY A 19 -10.80 1.42 12.65
N THR A 20 -10.47 1.56 13.95
CA THR A 20 -11.43 1.95 15.00
C THR A 20 -11.18 3.36 15.52
N ASN A 21 -9.92 3.75 15.66
CA ASN A 21 -9.51 5.04 16.18
C ASN A 21 -8.42 5.65 15.30
N THR A 22 -8.42 6.96 15.28
CA THR A 22 -7.36 7.79 14.72
C THR A 22 -6.62 8.46 15.87
N ASP A 23 -5.33 8.22 15.95
CA ASP A 23 -4.46 8.80 16.95
C ASP A 23 -3.66 9.96 16.34
N ALA A 24 -3.44 11.03 17.13
CA ALA A 24 -2.60 12.14 16.72
C ALA A 24 -1.66 12.56 17.86
N VAL A 25 -0.48 13.03 17.50
CA VAL A 25 0.51 13.58 18.42
C VAL A 25 1.11 14.86 17.84
N LEU A 26 1.38 15.84 18.71
CA LEU A 26 2.21 16.99 18.42
C LEU A 26 3.56 16.81 19.11
N VAL A 27 4.64 16.87 18.34
CA VAL A 27 6.01 16.66 18.81
C VAL A 27 6.83 17.92 18.54
N ARG A 28 7.59 18.36 19.55
CA ARG A 28 8.56 19.45 19.49
C ARG A 28 9.87 18.99 20.14
N ASP A 29 10.98 19.14 19.45
CA ASP A 29 12.33 18.82 19.97
C ASP A 29 12.40 17.42 20.66
N GLU A 30 11.77 16.39 20.05
CA GLU A 30 11.67 15.00 20.54
C GLU A 30 10.69 14.80 21.71
N ASP A 31 10.05 15.84 22.22
CA ASP A 31 9.05 15.75 23.28
C ASP A 31 7.62 15.74 22.70
N VAL A 32 6.77 14.87 23.25
CA VAL A 32 5.32 14.88 22.94
C VAL A 32 4.65 15.99 23.71
N ILE A 33 4.22 17.03 23.01
CA ILE A 33 3.55 18.22 23.58
C ILE A 33 2.07 17.96 23.81
N ALA A 34 1.43 17.25 22.89
CA ALA A 34 0.01 16.89 22.98
C ALA A 34 -0.24 15.56 22.28
N ALA A 35 -1.26 14.84 22.75
CA ALA A 35 -1.77 13.65 22.11
C ALA A 35 -3.29 13.66 22.13
N ALA A 36 -3.90 13.14 21.10
CA ALA A 36 -5.36 13.04 20.96
C ALA A 36 -5.74 11.72 20.28
N LYS A 37 -6.98 11.30 20.53
CA LYS A 37 -7.58 10.14 19.92
C LYS A 37 -9.02 10.48 19.52
N ALA A 38 -9.37 10.20 18.27
CA ALA A 38 -10.72 10.37 17.73
C ALA A 38 -11.25 9.04 17.19
N PRO A 39 -12.56 8.79 17.21
CA PRO A 39 -13.13 7.64 16.51
C PRO A 39 -12.86 7.75 15.00
N THR A 40 -12.52 6.61 14.37
CA THR A 40 -12.45 6.54 12.91
C THR A 40 -13.84 6.31 12.36
N ASN A 41 -14.28 7.18 11.44
CA ASN A 41 -15.48 6.97 10.65
C ASN A 41 -15.08 6.22 9.38
N PRO A 42 -15.49 4.92 9.19
CA PRO A 42 -15.12 4.15 8.01
C PRO A 42 -15.63 4.74 6.69
N ASP A 43 -16.75 5.47 6.73
CA ASP A 43 -17.32 6.12 5.54
C ASP A 43 -16.65 7.46 5.22
N ASN A 44 -15.92 8.04 6.19
CA ASN A 44 -15.22 9.31 6.04
C ASN A 44 -13.96 9.36 6.94
N LEU A 45 -12.90 8.75 6.48
CA LEU A 45 -11.63 8.66 7.23
C LEU A 45 -11.00 10.01 7.54
N LEU A 46 -11.26 11.02 6.68
CA LEU A 46 -10.73 12.37 6.85
C LEU A 46 -11.33 13.06 8.09
N GLU A 47 -12.55 12.73 8.46
CA GLU A 47 -13.25 13.34 9.62
C GLU A 47 -12.49 13.05 10.93
N GLY A 48 -12.16 11.77 11.20
CA GLY A 48 -11.39 11.37 12.38
C GLY A 48 -10.01 12.04 12.42
N ALA A 49 -9.33 12.07 11.28
CA ALA A 49 -8.01 12.70 11.14
C ALA A 49 -8.09 14.21 11.43
N GLN A 50 -9.10 14.91 10.92
CA GLN A 50 -9.29 16.34 11.17
C GLN A 50 -9.62 16.63 12.64
N ILE A 51 -10.44 15.81 13.28
CA ILE A 51 -10.78 15.97 14.69
C ILE A 51 -9.50 15.80 15.54
N ALA A 52 -8.76 14.71 15.34
CA ALA A 52 -7.53 14.43 16.09
C ALA A 52 -6.47 15.52 15.85
N TYR A 53 -6.30 15.97 14.60
CA TYR A 53 -5.41 17.08 14.25
C TYR A 53 -5.75 18.37 15.01
N ARG A 54 -7.01 18.80 14.99
CA ARG A 54 -7.45 20.03 15.67
C ARG A 54 -7.15 19.98 17.16
N GLN A 55 -7.41 18.83 17.81
CA GLN A 55 -7.18 18.66 19.24
C GLN A 55 -5.69 18.80 19.62
N VAL A 56 -4.75 18.28 18.83
CA VAL A 56 -3.32 18.41 19.15
C VAL A 56 -2.79 19.80 18.80
N VAL A 57 -3.31 20.43 17.74
CA VAL A 57 -2.86 21.76 17.30
C VAL A 57 -3.32 22.86 18.24
N GLU A 58 -4.35 22.65 19.06
CA GLU A 58 -4.74 23.60 20.14
C GLU A 58 -3.60 23.85 21.14
N ALA A 59 -2.68 22.89 21.33
CA ALA A 59 -1.52 23.06 22.18
C ALA A 59 -0.31 23.73 21.47
N HIS A 60 -0.43 24.00 20.16
CA HIS A 60 0.62 24.67 19.38
C HIS A 60 0.56 26.17 19.60
N ASP A 61 1.72 26.76 19.92
CA ASP A 61 1.83 28.20 20.26
C ASP A 61 1.97 29.14 19.04
N GLY A 62 1.98 28.57 17.83
CA GLY A 62 2.09 29.34 16.59
C GLY A 62 3.50 29.88 16.29
N THR A 63 4.52 29.49 17.05
CA THR A 63 5.89 30.04 16.93
C THR A 63 6.73 29.35 15.86
N SER A 64 6.37 28.13 15.46
CA SER A 64 7.09 27.32 14.49
C SER A 64 6.14 26.79 13.38
N PRO A 65 6.64 26.50 12.18
CA PRO A 65 5.86 25.79 11.19
C PRO A 65 5.55 24.38 11.66
N ILE A 66 4.43 23.82 11.18
CA ILE A 66 4.02 22.43 11.42
C ILE A 66 4.32 21.60 10.18
N GLU A 67 5.00 20.48 10.38
CA GLU A 67 5.13 19.40 9.39
C GLU A 67 4.13 18.30 9.73
N LEU A 68 3.33 17.87 8.75
CA LEU A 68 2.29 16.84 8.94
C LEU A 68 2.77 15.49 8.40
N HIS A 69 2.79 14.49 9.28
CA HIS A 69 3.07 13.10 8.94
C HIS A 69 1.78 12.28 9.07
N LEU A 70 1.34 11.67 7.97
CA LEU A 70 0.16 10.82 7.94
C LEU A 70 0.55 9.35 7.75
N SER A 71 -0.02 8.49 8.57
CA SER A 71 0.07 7.03 8.46
C SER A 71 -1.33 6.43 8.45
N THR A 72 -1.45 5.24 7.87
CA THR A 72 -2.68 4.46 7.93
C THR A 72 -2.37 2.97 7.92
N THR A 73 -3.09 2.21 8.74
CA THR A 73 -3.04 0.74 8.79
C THR A 73 -4.23 0.09 8.08
N LEU A 74 -5.04 0.87 7.37
CA LEU A 74 -6.29 0.41 6.76
C LEU A 74 -6.08 -0.73 5.77
N SER A 75 -5.04 -0.66 4.93
CA SER A 75 -4.71 -1.73 3.98
C SER A 75 -4.33 -3.03 4.70
N THR A 76 -3.57 -2.93 5.78
CA THR A 76 -3.19 -4.09 6.60
C THR A 76 -4.41 -4.71 7.25
N ASN A 77 -5.30 -3.89 7.82
CA ASN A 77 -6.53 -4.35 8.44
C ASN A 77 -7.46 -5.00 7.40
N ALA A 78 -7.64 -4.38 6.23
CA ALA A 78 -8.43 -4.95 5.14
C ALA A 78 -7.91 -6.33 4.68
N ILE A 79 -6.60 -6.50 4.62
CA ILE A 79 -5.98 -7.80 4.30
C ILE A 79 -6.27 -8.83 5.39
N ILE A 80 -6.08 -8.48 6.67
CA ILE A 80 -6.29 -9.37 7.81
C ILE A 80 -7.77 -9.77 7.93
N GLU A 81 -8.68 -8.84 7.69
CA GLU A 81 -10.12 -9.04 7.78
C GLU A 81 -10.74 -9.64 6.51
N GLY A 82 -9.94 -9.82 5.45
CA GLY A 82 -10.42 -10.38 4.18
C GLY A 82 -11.39 -9.44 3.43
N GLN A 83 -11.30 -8.13 3.67
CA GLN A 83 -12.19 -7.11 3.08
C GLN A 83 -11.72 -6.60 1.70
N GLY A 84 -10.72 -7.24 1.11
CA GLY A 84 -10.26 -6.92 -0.24
C GLY A 84 -11.30 -7.26 -1.30
N ASP A 85 -11.27 -6.52 -2.41
CA ASP A 85 -12.05 -6.87 -3.59
C ASP A 85 -11.66 -8.26 -4.13
N PRO A 86 -12.62 -9.03 -4.68
CA PRO A 86 -12.32 -10.28 -5.37
C PRO A 86 -11.27 -10.05 -6.45
N THR A 87 -10.07 -10.60 -6.24
CA THR A 87 -8.89 -10.34 -7.08
C THR A 87 -8.49 -11.61 -7.82
N VAL A 88 -8.33 -11.52 -9.14
CA VAL A 88 -7.65 -12.56 -9.92
C VAL A 88 -6.15 -12.29 -9.93
N VAL A 89 -5.36 -13.32 -9.70
CA VAL A 89 -3.89 -13.24 -9.75
C VAL A 89 -3.37 -13.99 -10.96
N LEU A 90 -2.73 -13.29 -11.89
CA LEU A 90 -2.01 -13.86 -13.01
C LEU A 90 -0.53 -13.83 -12.71
N ALA A 91 0.16 -14.96 -12.81
CA ALA A 91 1.57 -15.02 -12.47
C ALA A 91 2.39 -15.73 -13.54
N ALA A 92 3.54 -15.14 -13.90
CA ALA A 92 4.54 -15.75 -14.76
C ALA A 92 5.75 -16.22 -13.91
N PRO A 93 5.70 -17.44 -13.33
CA PRO A 93 6.69 -17.90 -12.36
C PRO A 93 8.02 -18.30 -13.01
N GLY A 94 8.02 -18.53 -14.31
CA GLY A 94 9.14 -19.17 -15.01
C GLY A 94 9.34 -20.64 -14.62
N PRO A 95 10.37 -21.30 -15.11
CA PRO A 95 10.59 -22.72 -14.88
C PRO A 95 10.90 -23.02 -13.41
N GLY A 96 10.42 -24.17 -12.94
CA GLY A 96 10.75 -24.74 -11.62
C GLY A 96 9.96 -24.16 -10.44
N MET A 97 8.90 -23.39 -10.69
CA MET A 97 8.01 -22.89 -9.64
C MET A 97 6.57 -23.28 -10.00
N SER A 98 5.83 -23.83 -9.02
CA SER A 98 4.38 -24.02 -9.05
C SER A 98 3.75 -23.28 -7.88
N PHE A 99 2.52 -22.81 -8.05
CA PHE A 99 1.74 -22.18 -7.00
C PHE A 99 0.78 -23.15 -6.31
N ASP A 100 0.60 -24.36 -6.85
CA ASP A 100 -0.41 -25.33 -6.39
C ASP A 100 -0.22 -25.75 -4.93
N ASP A 101 1.03 -25.80 -4.49
CA ASP A 101 1.39 -26.24 -3.14
C ASP A 101 1.68 -25.08 -2.15
N MET A 102 1.50 -23.83 -2.57
CA MET A 102 1.89 -22.68 -1.75
C MET A 102 0.85 -22.27 -0.67
N GLY A 103 -0.36 -22.84 -0.71
CA GLY A 103 -1.39 -22.55 0.30
C GLY A 103 -1.76 -21.07 0.42
N LEU A 104 -1.79 -20.34 -0.70
CA LEU A 104 -1.94 -18.89 -0.71
C LEU A 104 -3.34 -18.39 -0.31
N GLY A 105 -4.32 -19.30 -0.21
CA GLY A 105 -5.69 -18.97 0.19
C GLY A 105 -6.53 -18.27 -0.91
N PHE A 106 -5.94 -18.04 -2.08
CA PHE A 106 -6.61 -17.46 -3.25
C PHE A 106 -6.07 -18.11 -4.53
N PRO A 107 -6.87 -18.15 -5.62
CA PRO A 107 -6.44 -18.76 -6.88
C PRO A 107 -5.38 -17.92 -7.57
N VAL A 108 -4.29 -18.59 -8.02
CA VAL A 108 -3.25 -18.01 -8.86
C VAL A 108 -3.24 -18.75 -10.19
N HIS A 109 -3.41 -18.02 -11.28
CA HIS A 109 -3.36 -18.55 -12.61
C HIS A 109 -1.94 -18.41 -13.19
N ALA A 110 -1.28 -19.53 -13.38
CA ALA A 110 0.06 -19.53 -13.95
C ALA A 110 0.01 -19.23 -15.46
N LEU A 111 0.82 -18.27 -15.87
CA LEU A 111 1.03 -17.93 -17.28
C LEU A 111 2.34 -18.52 -17.78
N SER A 112 2.38 -18.84 -19.08
CA SER A 112 3.66 -19.09 -19.76
C SER A 112 4.46 -17.79 -19.84
N GLY A 113 5.72 -17.93 -20.17
CA GLY A 113 6.62 -16.79 -20.26
C GLY A 113 7.60 -16.74 -19.10
N TYR A 114 8.76 -16.12 -19.36
CA TYR A 114 9.81 -16.13 -18.36
C TYR A 114 10.88 -15.07 -18.64
N ILE A 115 11.13 -14.27 -17.64
CA ILE A 115 12.25 -13.31 -17.53
C ILE A 115 13.34 -13.96 -16.67
N ASP A 116 14.60 -13.93 -17.11
CA ASP A 116 15.73 -14.47 -16.34
C ASP A 116 16.20 -13.48 -15.25
N HIS A 117 17.09 -13.96 -14.38
CA HIS A 117 17.66 -13.14 -13.29
C HIS A 117 18.48 -11.93 -13.76
N ARG A 118 18.79 -11.83 -15.06
CA ARG A 118 19.47 -10.70 -15.69
C ARG A 118 18.49 -9.71 -16.34
N GLY A 119 17.18 -9.99 -16.30
CA GLY A 119 16.13 -9.17 -16.93
C GLY A 119 15.97 -9.45 -18.43
N ARG A 120 16.50 -10.54 -18.97
CA ARG A 120 16.28 -10.90 -20.37
C ARG A 120 15.00 -11.72 -20.48
N GLU A 121 14.18 -11.38 -21.46
CA GLU A 121 13.07 -12.24 -21.84
C GLU A 121 13.60 -13.51 -22.52
N VAL A 122 13.36 -14.64 -21.90
CA VAL A 122 13.76 -15.96 -22.41
C VAL A 122 12.61 -16.63 -23.15
N ALA A 123 11.39 -16.41 -22.68
CA ALA A 123 10.17 -16.85 -23.34
C ALA A 123 9.09 -15.76 -23.19
N PRO A 124 8.36 -15.42 -24.26
CA PRO A 124 7.31 -14.44 -24.21
C PRO A 124 6.13 -14.95 -23.37
N VAL A 125 5.37 -14.02 -22.78
CA VAL A 125 4.12 -14.34 -22.11
C VAL A 125 3.01 -14.59 -23.13
N ASP A 126 2.14 -15.55 -22.86
CA ASP A 126 0.94 -15.78 -23.67
C ASP A 126 -0.15 -14.80 -23.25
N VAL A 127 -0.20 -13.64 -23.89
CA VAL A 127 -1.21 -12.60 -23.64
C VAL A 127 -2.63 -13.12 -23.96
N SER A 128 -2.78 -13.98 -24.96
CA SER A 128 -4.11 -14.52 -25.32
C SER A 128 -4.67 -15.43 -24.22
N ALA A 129 -3.82 -16.27 -23.63
CA ALA A 129 -4.20 -17.08 -22.49
C ALA A 129 -4.51 -16.22 -21.25
N ALA A 130 -3.69 -15.18 -21.01
CA ALA A 130 -3.93 -14.22 -19.91
C ALA A 130 -5.28 -13.53 -20.05
N MET A 131 -5.60 -13.03 -21.24
CA MET A 131 -6.89 -12.37 -21.52
C MET A 131 -8.08 -13.31 -21.40
N SER A 132 -7.94 -14.56 -21.81
CA SER A 132 -8.99 -15.57 -21.66
C SER A 132 -9.26 -15.88 -20.18
N THR A 133 -8.22 -16.01 -19.38
CA THR A 133 -8.31 -16.23 -17.93
C THR A 133 -8.94 -15.01 -17.23
N LEU A 134 -8.51 -13.81 -17.61
CA LEU A 134 -9.05 -12.57 -17.06
C LEU A 134 -10.55 -12.43 -17.35
N LYS A 135 -10.96 -12.71 -18.58
CA LYS A 135 -12.38 -12.65 -18.95
C LYS A 135 -13.22 -13.62 -18.12
N ALA A 136 -12.77 -14.86 -17.98
CA ALA A 136 -13.47 -15.85 -17.14
C ALA A 136 -13.54 -15.37 -15.67
N ALA A 137 -12.46 -14.83 -15.12
CA ALA A 137 -12.46 -14.32 -13.77
C ALA A 137 -13.40 -13.10 -13.58
N CYS A 138 -13.49 -12.21 -14.57
CA CYS A 138 -14.45 -11.10 -14.54
C CYS A 138 -15.89 -11.61 -14.57
N ASP A 139 -16.19 -12.63 -15.40
CA ASP A 139 -17.51 -13.26 -15.46
C ASP A 139 -17.87 -13.93 -14.12
N ASP A 140 -16.88 -14.41 -13.37
CA ASP A 140 -17.01 -14.99 -12.03
C ASP A 140 -17.02 -13.94 -10.90
N GLY A 141 -16.93 -12.63 -11.24
CA GLY A 141 -17.09 -11.52 -10.30
C GLY A 141 -15.80 -10.91 -9.77
N ALA A 142 -14.66 -11.20 -10.38
CA ALA A 142 -13.41 -10.49 -10.05
C ALA A 142 -13.53 -8.99 -10.35
N LYS A 143 -13.03 -8.17 -9.44
CA LYS A 143 -13.05 -6.70 -9.53
C LYS A 143 -11.67 -6.09 -9.63
N ALA A 144 -10.64 -6.87 -9.31
CA ALA A 144 -9.25 -6.43 -9.35
C ALA A 144 -8.38 -7.49 -10.02
N LEU A 145 -7.30 -7.05 -10.65
CA LEU A 145 -6.28 -7.88 -11.26
C LEU A 145 -4.93 -7.60 -10.61
N ALA A 146 -4.25 -8.66 -10.19
CA ALA A 146 -2.84 -8.60 -9.83
C ALA A 146 -2.01 -9.39 -10.84
N ILE A 147 -0.98 -8.77 -11.40
CA ILE A 147 -0.05 -9.41 -12.33
C ILE A 147 1.32 -9.49 -11.67
N VAL A 148 1.91 -10.68 -11.65
CA VAL A 148 3.17 -10.93 -10.97
C VAL A 148 4.12 -11.69 -11.90
N GLY A 149 5.18 -11.03 -12.34
CA GLY A 149 6.26 -11.64 -13.12
C GLY A 149 7.49 -11.94 -12.27
N LYS A 150 8.09 -13.12 -12.45
CA LYS A 150 9.39 -13.40 -11.85
C LYS A 150 10.43 -12.45 -12.42
N PHE A 151 11.20 -11.77 -11.53
CA PHE A 151 12.17 -10.74 -11.90
C PHE A 151 11.60 -9.49 -12.59
N SER A 152 10.32 -9.17 -12.40
CA SER A 152 9.67 -7.98 -12.94
C SER A 152 10.36 -6.67 -12.50
N HIS A 153 10.96 -6.63 -11.31
CA HIS A 153 11.78 -5.49 -10.86
C HIS A 153 12.99 -5.21 -11.77
N ARG A 154 13.40 -6.15 -12.64
CA ARG A 154 14.46 -5.98 -13.63
C ARG A 154 13.92 -5.75 -15.03
N ASN A 155 12.79 -6.35 -15.36
CA ASN A 155 12.14 -6.20 -16.66
C ASN A 155 10.64 -6.49 -16.51
N PRO A 156 9.77 -5.44 -16.49
CA PRO A 156 8.32 -5.58 -16.32
C PRO A 156 7.60 -5.87 -17.64
N ALA A 157 8.28 -6.26 -18.72
CA ALA A 157 7.69 -6.37 -20.05
C ALA A 157 6.44 -7.25 -20.10
N HIS A 158 6.40 -8.38 -19.36
CA HIS A 158 5.24 -9.27 -19.34
C HIS A 158 4.03 -8.63 -18.66
N GLU A 159 4.24 -7.92 -17.57
CA GLU A 159 3.18 -7.22 -16.84
C GLU A 159 2.59 -6.10 -17.71
N LEU A 160 3.44 -5.30 -18.36
CA LEU A 160 3.03 -4.23 -19.25
C LEU A 160 2.33 -4.72 -20.52
N GLN A 161 2.65 -5.93 -21.01
CA GLN A 161 1.96 -6.52 -22.17
C GLN A 161 0.55 -7.01 -21.81
N ILE A 162 0.32 -7.43 -20.58
CA ILE A 162 -1.00 -7.89 -20.11
C ILE A 162 -1.89 -6.71 -19.72
N GLU A 163 -1.30 -5.59 -19.27
CA GLU A 163 -2.01 -4.37 -18.89
C GLU A 163 -2.70 -3.66 -20.08
N GLN A 164 -2.20 -3.84 -21.29
CA GLN A 164 -2.71 -3.21 -22.53
C GLN A 164 -4.00 -3.88 -23.04
#